data_981ff79c175544f5020b79901128beb1
#
_entry.id   981ff79c175544f5020b79901128beb1
#
_cell.length_a   1.000
_cell.length_b   1.000
_cell.length_c   1.000
_cell.angle_alpha   90.00
_cell.angle_beta   90.00
_cell.angle_gamma   90.00
#
_symmetry.space_group_name_H-M   'P 1'
#
loop_
_entity.id
_entity.type
_entity.pdbx_description
1 polymer ?
#
loop_
_entity_poly.entity_id
_entity_poly.type
_entity_poly.pdbx_seq_one_letter_code
_entity_poly.pdbx_strand_id
1 'polypeptide(L)'
;MMKISKRELPSKIGAALIVLILCATFIRLGFWQLDRAGEFQELQKPYIERPVINLTQVAIPGENLSDDSINQIVQFSGRYLDQYIAPNQEDKYGVKSEWVVGLLEVDSGGAILVVRSTSNTELPSGDVEITGRLFNRQFE
;
A
#
# COMPACT_ATOMS: atom_id res chain seq x y z
N MET A 1 11.84 25.20 57.72
CA MET A 1 10.40 25.23 57.43
C MET A 1 10.17 26.30 56.36
N MET A 2 10.11 25.90 55.07
CA MET A 2 9.90 26.86 53.97
C MET A 2 8.43 27.31 53.95
N LYS A 3 8.17 28.58 54.21
CA LYS A 3 6.86 29.23 54.06
C LYS A 3 6.58 29.37 52.55
N ILE A 4 5.79 28.48 51.99
CA ILE A 4 5.28 28.63 50.61
C ILE A 4 4.29 29.76 50.63
N SER A 5 4.62 30.86 49.93
CA SER A 5 3.77 32.02 49.80
C SER A 5 2.47 31.64 49.09
N LYS A 6 1.31 31.99 49.66
CA LYS A 6 -0.02 31.69 49.12
C LYS A 6 -0.26 32.24 47.70
N ARG A 7 0.59 33.13 47.19
CA ARG A 7 0.50 33.75 45.87
C ARG A 7 1.16 32.91 44.78
N GLU A 8 2.08 31.98 45.11
CA GLU A 8 2.78 31.16 44.14
C GLU A 8 2.05 29.84 43.83
N LEU A 9 1.11 29.45 44.67
CA LEU A 9 0.38 28.18 44.56
C LEU A 9 -0.43 28.06 43.25
N PRO A 10 -1.23 29.08 42.84
CA PRO A 10 -2.01 29.00 41.59
C PRO A 10 -1.12 28.97 40.33
N SER A 11 0.03 29.66 40.36
CA SER A 11 0.98 29.63 39.24
C SER A 11 1.64 28.24 39.07
N LYS A 12 2.01 27.59 40.16
CA LYS A 12 2.61 26.26 40.13
C LYS A 12 1.61 25.16 39.70
N ILE A 13 0.34 25.32 40.12
CA ILE A 13 -0.74 24.41 39.68
C ILE A 13 -1.00 24.58 38.18
N GLY A 14 -1.04 25.85 37.70
CA GLY A 14 -1.20 26.11 36.26
C GLY A 14 -0.07 25.54 35.42
N ALA A 15 1.18 25.71 35.85
CA ALA A 15 2.33 25.12 35.19
C ALA A 15 2.29 23.56 35.17
N ALA A 16 1.90 22.96 36.29
CA ALA A 16 1.76 21.50 36.38
C ALA A 16 0.67 20.98 35.44
N LEU A 17 -0.46 21.66 35.31
CA LEU A 17 -1.53 21.30 34.38
C LEU A 17 -1.07 21.40 32.92
N ILE A 18 -0.33 22.44 32.55
CA ILE A 18 0.23 22.58 31.20
C ILE A 18 1.16 21.42 30.87
N VAL A 19 2.06 21.07 31.79
CA VAL A 19 2.98 19.94 31.62
C VAL A 19 2.21 18.62 31.45
N LEU A 20 1.16 18.42 32.23
CA LEU A 20 0.33 17.22 32.18
C LEU A 20 -0.41 17.10 30.83
N ILE A 21 -0.94 18.20 30.30
CA ILE A 21 -1.58 18.24 28.98
C ILE A 21 -0.56 17.95 27.87
N LEU A 22 0.63 18.52 27.94
CA LEU A 22 1.70 18.27 27.00
C LEU A 22 2.12 16.79 27.01
N CYS A 23 2.33 16.20 28.19
CA CYS A 23 2.65 14.78 28.33
C CYS A 23 1.56 13.90 27.72
N ALA A 24 0.28 14.15 27.98
CA ALA A 24 -0.82 13.41 27.43
C ALA A 24 -0.86 13.52 25.88
N THR A 25 -0.59 14.70 25.35
CA THR A 25 -0.52 14.95 23.91
C THR A 25 0.63 14.17 23.27
N PHE A 26 1.82 14.17 23.87
CA PHE A 26 2.96 13.41 23.34
C PHE A 26 2.75 11.91 23.41
N ILE A 27 2.15 11.40 24.49
CA ILE A 27 1.78 9.98 24.59
C ILE A 27 0.83 9.58 23.47
N ARG A 28 -0.22 10.37 23.25
CA ARG A 28 -1.19 10.11 22.16
C ARG A 28 -0.53 10.15 20.78
N LEU A 29 0.36 11.11 20.56
CA LEU A 29 1.11 11.23 19.31
C LEU A 29 2.06 10.02 19.11
N GLY A 30 2.69 9.56 20.19
CA GLY A 30 3.55 8.37 20.17
C GLY A 30 2.77 7.11 19.77
N PHE A 31 1.60 6.88 20.35
CA PHE A 31 0.74 5.76 19.96
C PHE A 31 0.29 5.86 18.50
N TRP A 32 -0.09 7.05 18.04
CA TRP A 32 -0.43 7.25 16.63
C TRP A 32 0.73 6.93 15.68
N GLN A 33 1.96 7.31 16.04
CA GLN A 33 3.15 6.97 15.25
C GLN A 33 3.42 5.46 15.24
N LEU A 34 3.19 4.76 16.35
CA LEU A 34 3.34 3.30 16.42
C LEU A 34 2.31 2.57 15.57
N ASP A 35 1.05 3.01 15.60
CA ASP A 35 0.00 2.46 14.73
C ASP A 35 0.36 2.64 13.26
N ARG A 36 0.82 3.84 12.89
CA ARG A 36 1.25 4.13 11.52
C ARG A 36 2.45 3.29 11.09
N ALA A 37 3.42 3.08 11.99
CA ALA A 37 4.57 2.21 11.72
C ALA A 37 4.15 0.75 11.55
N GLY A 38 3.15 0.29 12.30
CA GLY A 38 2.55 -1.04 12.14
C GLY A 38 1.92 -1.25 10.76
N GLU A 39 1.16 -0.29 10.27
CA GLU A 39 0.59 -0.32 8.91
C GLU A 39 1.69 -0.44 7.83
N PHE A 40 2.79 0.31 7.98
CA PHE A 40 3.92 0.22 7.06
C PHE A 40 4.62 -1.15 7.13
N GLN A 41 4.74 -1.75 8.30
CA GLN A 41 5.31 -3.09 8.43
C GLN A 41 4.44 -4.17 7.78
N GLU A 42 3.13 -4.07 7.89
CA GLU A 42 2.19 -4.98 7.19
C GLU A 42 2.36 -4.88 5.66
N LEU A 43 2.53 -3.66 5.13
CA LEU A 43 2.76 -3.42 3.71
C LEU A 43 4.14 -3.91 3.22
N GLN A 44 5.11 -3.99 4.13
CA GLN A 44 6.48 -4.44 3.86
C GLN A 44 6.70 -5.93 4.12
N LYS A 45 5.67 -6.69 4.58
CA LYS A 45 5.81 -8.15 4.70
C LYS A 45 6.33 -8.73 3.41
N PRO A 46 7.34 -9.61 3.48
CA PRO A 46 7.93 -10.20 2.29
C PRO A 46 6.86 -10.80 1.40
N TYR A 47 6.98 -10.56 0.12
CA TYR A 47 6.10 -11.05 -0.93
C TYR A 47 5.83 -12.57 -0.84
N ILE A 48 6.80 -13.32 -0.30
CA ILE A 48 6.81 -14.78 -0.19
C ILE A 48 5.88 -15.32 0.93
N GLU A 49 5.48 -14.50 1.91
CA GLU A 49 4.71 -14.95 3.07
C GLU A 49 3.19 -14.98 2.86
N ARG A 50 2.69 -14.46 1.74
CA ARG A 50 1.26 -14.45 1.45
C ARG A 50 0.86 -15.65 0.61
N PRO A 51 -0.27 -16.31 0.91
CA PRO A 51 -0.75 -17.41 0.08
C PRO A 51 -1.08 -16.88 -1.32
N VAL A 52 -0.71 -17.69 -2.33
CA VAL A 52 -1.11 -17.44 -3.71
C VAL A 52 -2.56 -17.94 -3.87
N ILE A 53 -3.42 -17.06 -4.34
CA ILE A 53 -4.84 -17.37 -4.57
C ILE A 53 -5.19 -17.15 -6.05
N ASN A 54 -6.24 -17.79 -6.52
CA ASN A 54 -6.68 -17.60 -7.89
C ASN A 54 -7.33 -16.20 -8.04
N LEU A 55 -7.03 -15.51 -9.14
CA LEU A 55 -7.58 -14.18 -9.42
C LEU A 55 -9.12 -14.15 -9.33
N THR A 56 -9.80 -15.20 -9.77
CA THR A 56 -11.27 -15.31 -9.75
C THR A 56 -11.88 -15.28 -8.36
N GLN A 57 -11.09 -15.53 -7.33
CA GLN A 57 -11.56 -15.50 -5.93
C GLN A 57 -11.64 -14.07 -5.37
N VAL A 58 -10.94 -13.13 -5.98
CA VAL A 58 -10.78 -11.77 -5.45
C VAL A 58 -11.15 -10.67 -6.45
N ALA A 59 -11.25 -11.00 -7.72
CA ALA A 59 -11.59 -10.04 -8.78
C ALA A 59 -12.66 -10.62 -9.70
N ILE A 60 -13.77 -9.90 -9.81
CA ILE A 60 -14.88 -10.21 -10.71
C ILE A 60 -14.80 -9.19 -11.85
N PRO A 61 -14.80 -9.64 -13.13
CA PRO A 61 -14.76 -8.73 -14.27
C PRO A 61 -15.92 -7.73 -14.23
N GLY A 62 -15.60 -6.43 -14.36
CA GLY A 62 -16.59 -5.35 -14.34
C GLY A 62 -16.97 -4.84 -12.95
N GLU A 63 -16.44 -5.42 -11.88
CA GLU A 63 -16.63 -4.94 -10.52
C GLU A 63 -15.36 -4.25 -9.98
N ASN A 64 -15.56 -3.31 -9.05
CA ASN A 64 -14.44 -2.69 -8.36
C ASN A 64 -13.80 -3.69 -7.40
N LEU A 65 -12.47 -3.68 -7.35
CA LEU A 65 -11.72 -4.46 -6.36
C LEU A 65 -12.08 -4.02 -4.94
N SER A 66 -12.32 -4.97 -4.06
CA SER A 66 -12.45 -4.69 -2.63
C SER A 66 -11.10 -4.31 -2.02
N ASP A 67 -11.10 -3.51 -0.97
CA ASP A 67 -9.87 -3.11 -0.27
C ASP A 67 -9.10 -4.32 0.27
N ASP A 68 -9.78 -5.37 0.67
CA ASP A 68 -9.18 -6.63 1.14
C ASP A 68 -8.46 -7.42 0.03
N SER A 69 -8.85 -7.20 -1.23
CA SER A 69 -8.22 -7.83 -2.40
C SER A 69 -6.90 -7.16 -2.80
N ILE A 70 -6.71 -5.91 -2.39
CA ILE A 70 -5.49 -5.16 -2.68
C ILE A 70 -4.31 -5.77 -1.92
N ASN A 71 -3.18 -5.88 -2.59
CA ASN A 71 -1.95 -6.52 -2.08
C ASN A 71 -2.00 -8.05 -1.93
N GLN A 72 -3.04 -8.72 -2.39
CA GLN A 72 -3.05 -10.18 -2.51
C GLN A 72 -2.11 -10.65 -3.63
N ILE A 73 -1.52 -11.83 -3.45
CA ILE A 73 -0.75 -12.49 -4.50
C ILE A 73 -1.72 -13.39 -5.25
N VAL A 74 -1.89 -13.11 -6.53
CA VAL A 74 -2.84 -13.81 -7.38
C VAL A 74 -2.11 -14.54 -8.50
N GLN A 75 -2.68 -15.70 -8.90
CA GLN A 75 -2.25 -16.48 -10.04
C GLN A 75 -3.41 -16.59 -11.03
N PHE A 76 -3.10 -16.46 -12.29
CA PHE A 76 -4.06 -16.59 -13.39
C PHE A 76 -3.34 -16.84 -14.70
N SER A 77 -4.08 -17.37 -15.68
CA SER A 77 -3.60 -17.63 -17.03
C SER A 77 -4.35 -16.77 -18.02
N GLY A 78 -3.73 -16.49 -19.14
CA GLY A 78 -4.33 -15.70 -20.19
C GLY A 78 -3.35 -15.40 -21.32
N ARG A 79 -3.77 -14.53 -22.22
CA ARG A 79 -3.00 -14.12 -23.40
C ARG A 79 -2.86 -12.61 -23.45
N TYR A 80 -1.64 -12.13 -23.74
CA TYR A 80 -1.43 -10.72 -23.99
C TYR A 80 -2.10 -10.28 -25.30
N LEU A 81 -2.87 -9.20 -25.22
CA LEU A 81 -3.52 -8.58 -26.38
C LEU A 81 -2.68 -7.42 -26.91
N ASP A 82 -2.11 -6.62 -26.00
CA ASP A 82 -1.36 -5.41 -26.35
C ASP A 82 -0.43 -5.01 -25.19
N GLN A 83 0.42 -4.02 -25.44
CA GLN A 83 1.25 -3.42 -24.39
C GLN A 83 1.42 -1.92 -24.59
N TYR A 84 1.61 -1.23 -23.47
CA TYR A 84 1.78 0.22 -23.41
C TYR A 84 2.99 0.56 -22.58
N ILE A 85 3.54 1.73 -22.84
CA ILE A 85 4.55 2.34 -21.99
C ILE A 85 3.85 3.41 -21.16
N ALA A 86 3.83 3.24 -19.85
CA ALA A 86 3.31 4.21 -18.90
C ALA A 86 4.48 5.05 -18.37
N PRO A 87 4.61 6.32 -18.80
CA PRO A 87 5.70 7.18 -18.38
C PRO A 87 5.50 7.68 -16.95
N ASN A 88 6.57 8.15 -16.33
CA ASN A 88 6.55 8.81 -15.02
C ASN A 88 5.91 8.01 -13.87
N GLN A 89 5.93 6.69 -13.97
CA GLN A 89 5.44 5.84 -12.90
C GLN A 89 6.44 5.83 -11.74
N GLU A 90 5.92 5.89 -10.52
CA GLU A 90 6.72 5.92 -9.30
C GLU A 90 6.66 4.56 -8.60
N ASP A 91 7.81 4.00 -8.27
CA ASP A 91 7.91 2.77 -7.51
C ASP A 91 7.70 3.02 -6.00
N LYS A 92 7.75 1.94 -5.21
CA LYS A 92 7.60 2.01 -3.75
C LYS A 92 8.69 2.81 -3.03
N TYR A 93 9.76 3.16 -3.73
CA TYR A 93 10.87 3.97 -3.21
C TYR A 93 10.85 5.41 -3.71
N GLY A 94 9.83 5.80 -4.46
CA GLY A 94 9.70 7.13 -5.05
C GLY A 94 10.56 7.35 -6.29
N VAL A 95 11.10 6.28 -6.89
CA VAL A 95 11.90 6.39 -8.12
C VAL A 95 10.97 6.38 -9.33
N LYS A 96 11.02 7.44 -10.11
CA LYS A 96 10.23 7.57 -11.34
C LYS A 96 10.89 6.82 -12.49
N SER A 97 10.12 6.02 -13.19
CA SER A 97 10.55 5.24 -14.34
C SER A 97 9.42 5.02 -15.34
N GLU A 98 9.75 4.54 -16.50
CA GLU A 98 8.78 4.06 -17.47
C GLU A 98 8.44 2.61 -17.15
N TRP A 99 7.15 2.30 -17.11
CA TRP A 99 6.69 0.94 -16.91
C TRP A 99 6.10 0.38 -18.19
N VAL A 100 6.46 -0.86 -18.50
CA VAL A 100 5.83 -1.61 -19.58
C VAL A 100 4.61 -2.32 -19.00
N VAL A 101 3.44 -1.95 -19.47
CA VAL A 101 2.15 -2.47 -19.01
C VAL A 101 1.52 -3.26 -20.14
N GLY A 102 1.30 -4.55 -19.92
CA GLY A 102 0.60 -5.42 -20.87
C GLY A 102 -0.88 -5.51 -20.55
N LEU A 103 -1.71 -5.42 -21.56
CA LEU A 103 -3.12 -5.79 -21.48
C LEU A 103 -3.23 -7.30 -21.70
N LEU A 104 -3.71 -8.02 -20.70
CA LEU A 104 -3.85 -9.48 -20.74
C LEU A 104 -5.33 -9.87 -20.66
N GLU A 105 -5.79 -10.64 -21.62
CA GLU A 105 -7.09 -11.31 -21.59
C GLU A 105 -6.97 -12.55 -20.71
N VAL A 106 -7.80 -12.63 -19.69
CA VAL A 106 -7.77 -13.71 -18.70
C VAL A 106 -8.65 -14.87 -19.15
N ASP A 107 -8.19 -16.10 -19.07
CA ASP A 107 -8.94 -17.28 -19.51
C ASP A 107 -10.28 -17.44 -18.81
N SER A 108 -10.40 -16.97 -17.56
CA SER A 108 -11.64 -16.97 -16.80
C SER A 108 -12.63 -15.86 -17.19
N GLY A 109 -12.25 -15.02 -18.14
CA GLY A 109 -13.03 -13.87 -18.64
C GLY A 109 -12.50 -12.52 -18.14
N GLY A 110 -12.71 -11.51 -18.96
CA GLY A 110 -12.25 -10.15 -18.71
C GLY A 110 -10.79 -9.91 -19.11
N ALA A 111 -10.32 -8.70 -18.83
CA ALA A 111 -8.94 -8.31 -19.11
C ALA A 111 -8.35 -7.58 -17.91
N ILE A 112 -7.05 -7.72 -17.73
CA ILE A 112 -6.29 -7.10 -16.64
C ILE A 112 -5.03 -6.45 -17.19
N LEU A 113 -4.61 -5.36 -16.54
CA LEU A 113 -3.34 -4.71 -16.83
C LEU A 113 -2.24 -5.33 -15.96
N VAL A 114 -1.17 -5.78 -16.59
CA VAL A 114 -0.03 -6.40 -15.93
C VAL A 114 1.20 -5.51 -16.11
N VAL A 115 1.75 -5.02 -15.00
CA VAL A 115 3.06 -4.36 -15.04
C VAL A 115 4.12 -5.42 -15.18
N ARG A 116 4.81 -5.41 -16.31
CA ARG A 116 5.77 -6.46 -16.66
C ARG A 116 7.17 -6.16 -16.14
N SER A 117 7.82 -5.20 -16.73
CA SER A 117 9.18 -4.79 -16.38
C SER A 117 9.55 -3.55 -17.21
N THR A 118 10.58 -2.86 -16.79
CA THR A 118 11.14 -1.72 -17.55
C THR A 118 12.09 -2.16 -18.69
N SER A 119 12.48 -3.43 -18.75
CA SER A 119 13.57 -3.89 -19.63
C SER A 119 13.17 -4.87 -20.74
N ASN A 120 11.95 -5.39 -20.76
CA ASN A 120 11.51 -6.35 -21.76
C ASN A 120 10.33 -5.80 -22.56
N THR A 121 10.55 -5.49 -23.84
CA THR A 121 9.55 -4.91 -24.73
C THR A 121 8.81 -5.94 -25.59
N GLU A 122 9.29 -7.18 -25.68
CA GLU A 122 8.61 -8.20 -26.47
C GLU A 122 7.45 -8.83 -25.70
N LEU A 123 6.27 -8.90 -26.34
CA LEU A 123 5.13 -9.65 -25.81
C LEU A 123 5.38 -11.16 -25.99
N PRO A 124 5.17 -11.97 -24.95
CA PRO A 124 5.12 -13.41 -25.12
C PRO A 124 3.99 -13.79 -26.08
N SER A 125 4.26 -14.71 -26.99
CA SER A 125 3.26 -15.29 -27.87
C SER A 125 2.61 -16.50 -27.22
N GLY A 126 1.26 -16.55 -27.25
CA GLY A 126 0.50 -17.67 -26.70
C GLY A 126 0.02 -17.43 -25.26
N ASP A 127 -0.43 -18.50 -24.64
CA ASP A 127 -0.97 -18.46 -23.28
C ASP A 127 0.17 -18.41 -22.27
N VAL A 128 0.00 -17.56 -21.27
CA VAL A 128 0.99 -17.35 -20.21
C VAL A 128 0.33 -17.52 -18.85
N GLU A 129 1.09 -18.02 -17.90
CA GLU A 129 0.70 -18.09 -16.50
C GLU A 129 1.40 -16.97 -15.75
N ILE A 130 0.62 -16.17 -15.04
CA ILE A 130 1.09 -14.99 -14.32
C ILE A 130 0.85 -15.18 -12.82
N THR A 131 1.89 -14.93 -12.05
CA THR A 131 1.78 -14.75 -10.60
C THR A 131 2.23 -13.35 -10.28
N GLY A 132 1.37 -12.58 -9.66
CA GLY A 132 1.64 -11.18 -9.39
C GLY A 132 0.87 -10.65 -8.19
N ARG A 133 1.24 -9.44 -7.80
CA ARG A 133 0.58 -8.72 -6.72
C ARG A 133 -0.53 -7.85 -7.29
N LEU A 134 -1.72 -8.00 -6.75
CA LEU A 134 -2.86 -7.21 -7.14
C LEU A 134 -2.81 -5.82 -6.47
N PHE A 135 -2.97 -4.77 -7.24
CA PHE A 135 -3.11 -3.41 -6.71
C PHE A 135 -4.05 -2.58 -7.58
N ASN A 136 -4.71 -1.64 -6.94
CA ASN A 136 -5.59 -0.69 -7.62
C ASN A 136 -4.77 0.56 -7.98
N ARG A 137 -4.57 0.78 -9.27
CA ARG A 137 -3.85 1.95 -9.77
C ARG A 137 -4.49 2.43 -11.07
N GLN A 138 -4.65 3.73 -11.16
CA GLN A 138 -5.01 4.38 -12.42
C GLN A 138 -3.73 4.76 -13.15
N PHE A 139 -3.63 4.40 -14.41
CA PHE A 139 -2.58 4.85 -15.32
C PHE A 139 -3.11 6.05 -16.09
N GLU A 140 -2.49 7.21 -15.88
CA GLU A 140 -2.75 8.43 -16.63
C GLU A 140 -1.81 8.54 -17.81
#